data_1d63983c4f41f0ccfd19ebbfb68307f0
#
_entry.id   1d63983c4f41f0ccfd19ebbfb68307f0
#
_cell.length_a   1.000
_cell.length_b   1.000
_cell.length_c   1.000
_cell.angle_alpha   90.00
_cell.angle_beta   90.00
_cell.angle_gamma   90.00
#
_symmetry.space_group_name_H-M   'P 1'
#
loop_
_entity.id
_entity.type
_entity.pdbx_description
1 polymer ?
#
loop_
_entity_poly.entity_id
_entity_poly.type
_entity_poly.pdbx_seq_one_letter_code
_entity_poly.pdbx_strand_id
1 'polypeptide(L)'
;MKHWKRKTSKEIQERIDKALGENSSFYDEPIIGMPCSYLDSKVFPHGNPILNNAPFLQTLINNPNHIGCHTVATSEITFSGTQKIERELLNIVACDIFKAEEGEFDGYVPSGGTEANMQAVWIYREFFKKNNGFSLDEIAIVCSSDTHYSIPKASNILSVQIHKVPVDTVTRQMSPSGLSNAFSELRENGVKGIIFVANMMTTMFGSVDKLDVITEALLESKLEFKLHIDGAYGGFFYPFANESNNMNFENEHVNSITVDAHKMAQAPYGTGIFLIRKGFMGYTHSKEASYVKGEDYTLVGSRSGANAVAVWMILSAHGPNGWKEKTHILKHRVDWLCKELDAAKVNYFREANSNIVSLSAACVLPEVARKYQIVPDDHHAPKWYKIIVMEHVEVEDLEMFLADLNIAVLQ
;
A
#
# COMPACT_ATOMS: atom_id res chain seq x y z
N MET A 1 20.27 13.20 -34.39
CA MET A 1 19.87 13.06 -32.97
C MET A 1 20.95 12.28 -32.26
N LYS A 2 21.48 12.80 -31.17
CA LYS A 2 22.65 12.22 -30.48
C LYS A 2 22.32 10.90 -29.76
N HIS A 3 21.16 10.79 -29.18
CA HIS A 3 20.78 9.68 -28.29
C HIS A 3 19.81 8.69 -28.91
N TRP A 4 18.99 9.09 -29.82
CA TRP A 4 17.99 8.24 -30.46
C TRP A 4 18.55 7.59 -31.74
N LYS A 5 18.86 6.29 -31.66
CA LYS A 5 19.30 5.46 -32.78
C LYS A 5 18.38 4.23 -32.88
N ARG A 6 18.05 3.87 -34.11
CA ARG A 6 17.33 2.61 -34.37
C ARG A 6 18.22 1.43 -33.97
N LYS A 7 17.62 0.42 -33.35
CA LYS A 7 18.28 -0.82 -32.93
C LYS A 7 17.58 -2.03 -33.55
N THR A 8 18.32 -3.10 -33.76
CA THR A 8 17.79 -4.40 -34.13
C THR A 8 17.15 -5.08 -32.92
N SER A 9 16.29 -6.10 -33.15
CA SER A 9 15.68 -6.87 -32.07
C SER A 9 16.73 -7.54 -31.16
N LYS A 10 17.85 -8.00 -31.75
CA LYS A 10 18.97 -8.57 -31.00
C LYS A 10 19.63 -7.57 -30.09
N GLU A 11 19.96 -6.38 -30.58
CA GLU A 11 20.56 -5.30 -29.75
C GLU A 11 19.64 -4.85 -28.64
N ILE A 12 18.32 -4.85 -28.89
CA ILE A 12 17.32 -4.55 -27.85
C ILE A 12 17.32 -5.63 -26.76
N GLN A 13 17.29 -6.91 -27.15
CA GLN A 13 17.30 -8.01 -26.19
C GLN A 13 18.58 -8.02 -25.36
N GLU A 14 19.76 -7.94 -26.00
CA GLU A 14 21.05 -7.89 -25.30
C GLU A 14 21.13 -6.72 -24.31
N ARG A 15 20.54 -5.56 -24.66
CA ARG A 15 20.51 -4.40 -23.76
C ARG A 15 19.58 -4.63 -22.56
N ILE A 16 18.46 -5.31 -22.77
CA ILE A 16 17.51 -5.66 -21.70
C ILE A 16 18.15 -6.67 -20.76
N ASP A 17 18.73 -7.75 -21.30
CA ASP A 17 19.38 -8.80 -20.52
C ASP A 17 20.50 -8.23 -19.65
N LYS A 18 21.32 -7.33 -20.22
CA LYS A 18 22.35 -6.61 -19.48
C LYS A 18 21.77 -5.77 -18.35
N ALA A 19 20.67 -5.04 -18.59
CA ALA A 19 20.03 -4.21 -17.58
C ALA A 19 19.47 -5.04 -16.43
N LEU A 20 18.84 -6.18 -16.73
CA LEU A 20 18.32 -7.09 -15.72
C LEU A 20 19.43 -7.73 -14.90
N GLY A 21 20.55 -8.09 -15.51
CA GLY A 21 21.73 -8.59 -14.80
C GLY A 21 22.47 -7.55 -13.94
N GLU A 22 22.19 -6.26 -14.13
CA GLU A 22 22.69 -5.17 -13.29
C GLU A 22 21.79 -4.88 -12.08
N ASN A 23 20.58 -5.44 -12.04
CA ASN A 23 19.64 -5.32 -10.92
C ASN A 23 19.92 -6.41 -9.87
N SER A 24 19.59 -6.13 -8.60
CA SER A 24 19.58 -7.17 -7.56
C SER A 24 18.57 -8.27 -7.91
N SER A 25 18.99 -9.52 -7.79
CA SER A 25 18.19 -10.70 -8.09
C SER A 25 17.54 -11.24 -6.82
N PHE A 26 16.22 -11.18 -6.75
CA PHE A 26 15.44 -11.75 -5.64
C PHE A 26 15.42 -13.29 -5.64
N TYR A 27 16.03 -13.92 -6.64
CA TYR A 27 16.15 -15.37 -6.75
C TYR A 27 17.53 -15.87 -6.33
N ASP A 28 18.55 -15.01 -6.39
CA ASP A 28 19.94 -15.39 -6.18
C ASP A 28 20.59 -14.71 -4.96
N GLU A 29 19.95 -13.67 -4.40
CA GLU A 29 20.49 -12.87 -3.30
C GLU A 29 19.53 -12.85 -2.10
N PRO A 30 20.03 -12.87 -0.85
CA PRO A 30 19.20 -12.81 0.35
C PRO A 30 18.71 -11.37 0.61
N ILE A 31 17.74 -10.90 -0.15
CA ILE A 31 17.17 -9.55 -0.04
C ILE A 31 16.00 -9.58 0.93
N ILE A 32 16.22 -9.22 2.19
CA ILE A 32 15.21 -9.26 3.25
C ILE A 32 14.65 -7.90 3.65
N GLY A 33 15.22 -6.81 3.14
CA GLY A 33 14.80 -5.43 3.43
C GLY A 33 13.77 -4.84 2.47
N MET A 34 13.49 -5.50 1.34
CA MET A 34 12.64 -4.99 0.25
C MET A 34 11.34 -5.82 0.13
N PRO A 35 10.15 -5.17 0.16
CA PRO A 35 8.88 -5.91 0.19
C PRO A 35 8.37 -6.36 -1.18
N CYS A 36 8.89 -5.83 -2.29
CA CYS A 36 8.31 -5.99 -3.62
C CYS A 36 9.38 -6.01 -4.70
N SER A 37 9.31 -6.95 -5.54
CA SER A 37 9.98 -7.27 -6.79
C SER A 37 10.05 -8.78 -7.01
N TYR A 38 9.68 -9.59 -5.98
CA TYR A 38 9.46 -11.01 -6.10
C TYR A 38 7.99 -11.24 -6.48
N LEU A 39 7.73 -11.64 -7.73
CA LEU A 39 6.38 -11.89 -8.23
C LEU A 39 5.79 -13.16 -7.60
N ASP A 40 4.46 -13.26 -7.59
CA ASP A 40 3.76 -14.45 -7.12
C ASP A 40 4.17 -15.69 -7.92
N SER A 41 4.78 -16.66 -7.26
CA SER A 41 5.37 -17.85 -7.89
C SER A 41 4.34 -18.83 -8.46
N LYS A 42 3.07 -18.76 -8.05
CA LYS A 42 2.00 -19.59 -8.63
C LYS A 42 1.57 -19.08 -10.00
N VAL A 43 1.67 -17.78 -10.23
CA VAL A 43 1.21 -17.14 -11.48
C VAL A 43 2.39 -16.83 -12.40
N PHE A 44 3.51 -16.42 -11.85
CA PHE A 44 4.73 -16.02 -12.56
C PHE A 44 5.94 -16.87 -12.14
N PRO A 45 5.96 -18.18 -12.42
CA PRO A 45 7.05 -19.05 -11.99
C PRO A 45 8.35 -18.70 -12.70
N HIS A 46 9.41 -18.47 -11.95
CA HIS A 46 10.72 -18.13 -12.50
C HIS A 46 11.25 -19.25 -13.42
N GLY A 47 11.76 -18.87 -14.59
CA GLY A 47 12.39 -19.80 -15.54
C GLY A 47 11.44 -20.79 -16.21
N ASN A 48 10.14 -20.68 -16.03
CA ASN A 48 9.17 -21.62 -16.61
C ASN A 48 8.81 -21.21 -18.05
N PRO A 49 8.91 -22.14 -19.04
CA PRO A 49 8.53 -21.88 -20.43
C PRO A 49 7.06 -21.45 -20.62
N ILE A 50 6.17 -21.74 -19.66
CA ILE A 50 4.77 -21.33 -19.68
C ILE A 50 4.59 -19.80 -19.68
N LEU A 51 5.61 -19.04 -19.29
CA LEU A 51 5.60 -17.57 -19.37
C LEU A 51 5.35 -17.07 -20.80
N ASN A 52 5.75 -17.83 -21.80
CA ASN A 52 5.49 -17.50 -23.21
C ASN A 52 4.00 -17.51 -23.58
N ASN A 53 3.17 -18.19 -22.79
CA ASN A 53 1.73 -18.34 -22.98
C ASN A 53 0.92 -17.76 -21.82
N ALA A 54 1.53 -16.98 -20.94
CA ALA A 54 0.85 -16.42 -19.77
C ALA A 54 -0.27 -15.44 -20.21
N PRO A 55 -1.50 -15.59 -19.71
CA PRO A 55 -2.63 -14.72 -20.06
C PRO A 55 -2.36 -13.24 -19.79
N PHE A 56 -1.55 -12.92 -18.76
CA PHE A 56 -1.11 -11.56 -18.48
C PHE A 56 -0.36 -10.94 -19.65
N LEU A 57 0.57 -11.67 -20.30
CA LEU A 57 1.31 -11.16 -21.47
C LEU A 57 0.38 -10.90 -22.64
N GLN A 58 -0.60 -11.78 -22.90
CA GLN A 58 -1.60 -11.58 -23.92
C GLN A 58 -2.46 -10.34 -23.63
N THR A 59 -2.89 -10.17 -22.37
CA THR A 59 -3.65 -9.00 -21.94
C THR A 59 -2.83 -7.72 -22.09
N LEU A 60 -1.54 -7.74 -21.74
CA LEU A 60 -0.64 -6.60 -21.91
C LEU A 60 -0.46 -6.24 -23.39
N ILE A 61 -0.30 -7.23 -24.29
CA ILE A 61 -0.17 -7.01 -25.74
C ILE A 61 -1.45 -6.42 -26.33
N ASN A 62 -2.62 -6.88 -25.89
CA ASN A 62 -3.92 -6.33 -26.32
C ASN A 62 -4.20 -4.93 -25.77
N ASN A 63 -3.40 -4.47 -24.82
CA ASN A 63 -3.40 -3.11 -24.27
C ASN A 63 -4.80 -2.57 -23.90
N PRO A 64 -5.59 -3.26 -23.05
CA PRO A 64 -6.92 -2.80 -22.71
C PRO A 64 -6.85 -1.52 -21.88
N ASN A 65 -7.64 -0.52 -22.26
CA ASN A 65 -7.72 0.76 -21.59
C ASN A 65 -8.96 0.82 -20.69
N HIS A 66 -8.75 0.96 -19.39
CA HIS A 66 -9.81 1.10 -18.39
C HIS A 66 -10.01 2.58 -18.03
N ILE A 67 -10.73 3.31 -18.88
CA ILE A 67 -11.13 4.70 -18.61
C ILE A 67 -12.33 4.70 -17.66
N GLY A 68 -12.30 5.58 -16.65
CA GLY A 68 -13.38 5.73 -15.68
C GLY A 68 -13.37 4.69 -14.56
N CYS A 69 -14.32 4.79 -13.66
CA CYS A 69 -14.52 3.89 -12.52
C CYS A 69 -15.67 2.92 -12.84
N HIS A 70 -15.34 1.66 -13.05
CA HIS A 70 -16.31 0.65 -13.54
C HIS A 70 -17.31 0.17 -12.48
N THR A 71 -17.17 0.56 -11.22
CA THR A 71 -18.19 0.38 -10.19
C THR A 71 -19.25 1.48 -10.21
N VAL A 72 -18.92 2.66 -10.75
CA VAL A 72 -19.85 3.79 -10.90
C VAL A 72 -20.62 3.69 -12.22
N ALA A 73 -19.91 3.50 -13.33
CA ALA A 73 -20.48 3.46 -14.68
C ALA A 73 -19.79 2.45 -15.59
N THR A 74 -20.46 2.06 -16.67
CA THR A 74 -19.87 1.24 -17.72
C THR A 74 -19.20 2.15 -18.73
N SER A 75 -17.90 1.98 -18.95
CA SER A 75 -17.19 2.74 -19.98
C SER A 75 -17.25 2.06 -21.36
N GLU A 76 -16.24 2.21 -22.19
CA GLU A 76 -16.24 1.77 -23.57
C GLU A 76 -16.46 0.26 -23.74
N ILE A 77 -17.31 -0.10 -24.71
CA ILE A 77 -17.66 -1.50 -25.01
C ILE A 77 -16.45 -2.32 -25.46
N THR A 78 -15.45 -1.66 -26.07
CA THR A 78 -14.23 -2.25 -26.60
C THR A 78 -13.45 -3.06 -25.57
N PHE A 79 -13.49 -2.67 -24.29
CA PHE A 79 -12.76 -3.32 -23.21
C PHE A 79 -13.69 -3.95 -22.16
N SER A 80 -14.95 -4.19 -22.50
CA SER A 80 -15.97 -4.65 -21.56
C SER A 80 -15.63 -5.95 -20.85
N GLY A 81 -14.84 -6.84 -21.47
CA GLY A 81 -14.39 -8.11 -20.87
C GLY A 81 -13.43 -7.90 -19.68
N THR A 82 -12.37 -7.12 -19.88
CA THR A 82 -11.39 -6.82 -18.83
C THR A 82 -11.96 -5.89 -17.77
N GLN A 83 -12.87 -4.98 -18.11
CA GLN A 83 -13.64 -4.17 -17.15
C GLN A 83 -14.51 -5.03 -16.21
N LYS A 84 -15.07 -6.15 -16.70
CA LYS A 84 -15.76 -7.12 -15.83
C LYS A 84 -14.83 -7.75 -14.83
N ILE A 85 -13.62 -8.12 -15.25
CA ILE A 85 -12.58 -8.67 -14.36
C ILE A 85 -12.18 -7.64 -13.30
N GLU A 86 -12.03 -6.36 -13.65
CA GLU A 86 -11.77 -5.31 -12.66
C GLU A 86 -12.89 -5.22 -11.62
N ARG A 87 -14.17 -5.29 -12.03
CA ARG A 87 -15.29 -5.33 -11.08
C ARG A 87 -15.28 -6.57 -10.18
N GLU A 88 -14.99 -7.75 -10.75
CA GLU A 88 -14.84 -8.98 -9.96
C GLU A 88 -13.72 -8.85 -8.92
N LEU A 89 -12.57 -8.31 -9.31
CA LEU A 89 -11.46 -8.02 -8.41
C LEU A 89 -11.88 -7.09 -7.28
N LEU A 90 -12.54 -5.99 -7.61
CA LEU A 90 -12.97 -4.99 -6.62
C LEU A 90 -14.01 -5.57 -5.66
N ASN A 91 -14.93 -6.43 -6.13
CA ASN A 91 -15.84 -7.17 -5.26
C ASN A 91 -15.10 -8.11 -4.29
N ILE A 92 -14.11 -8.85 -4.77
CA ILE A 92 -13.27 -9.71 -3.90
C ILE A 92 -12.61 -8.87 -2.81
N VAL A 93 -11.98 -7.76 -3.17
CA VAL A 93 -11.22 -6.96 -2.20
C VAL A 93 -12.16 -6.20 -1.26
N ALA A 94 -13.19 -5.55 -1.79
CA ALA A 94 -14.10 -4.76 -0.97
C ALA A 94 -14.97 -5.63 -0.06
N CYS A 95 -15.63 -6.67 -0.60
CA CYS A 95 -16.57 -7.45 0.17
C CYS A 95 -15.89 -8.56 0.99
N ASP A 96 -15.00 -9.35 0.38
CA ASP A 96 -14.46 -10.53 1.03
C ASP A 96 -13.26 -10.19 1.96
N ILE A 97 -12.49 -9.14 1.67
CA ILE A 97 -11.36 -8.72 2.51
C ILE A 97 -11.76 -7.58 3.45
N PHE A 98 -12.37 -6.52 2.92
CA PHE A 98 -12.70 -5.32 3.70
C PHE A 98 -14.17 -5.21 4.10
N LYS A 99 -14.96 -6.27 3.94
CA LYS A 99 -16.32 -6.44 4.49
C LYS A 99 -17.31 -5.34 4.09
N ALA A 100 -17.16 -4.78 2.89
CA ALA A 100 -18.16 -3.88 2.33
C ALA A 100 -19.42 -4.65 1.95
N GLU A 101 -20.60 -4.04 2.08
CA GLU A 101 -21.81 -4.56 1.49
C GLU A 101 -21.73 -4.46 -0.03
N GLU A 102 -22.22 -5.50 -0.73
CA GLU A 102 -22.18 -5.56 -2.19
C GLU A 102 -22.97 -4.39 -2.80
N GLY A 103 -22.31 -3.67 -3.68
CA GLY A 103 -22.88 -2.50 -4.33
C GLY A 103 -22.87 -1.20 -3.49
N GLU A 104 -22.37 -1.21 -2.25
CA GLU A 104 -22.27 -0.03 -1.39
C GLU A 104 -20.85 0.58 -1.36
N PHE A 105 -20.05 0.25 -2.37
CA PHE A 105 -18.71 0.83 -2.57
C PHE A 105 -18.47 1.19 -4.03
N ASP A 106 -17.52 2.08 -4.24
CA ASP A 106 -16.89 2.40 -5.52
C ASP A 106 -15.38 2.13 -5.43
N GLY A 107 -14.72 1.97 -6.58
CA GLY A 107 -13.30 1.75 -6.58
C GLY A 107 -12.72 1.51 -7.97
N TYR A 108 -11.39 1.49 -8.04
CA TYR A 108 -10.66 1.23 -9.27
C TYR A 108 -9.24 0.75 -8.97
N VAL A 109 -8.51 0.34 -10.00
CA VAL A 109 -7.09 -0.07 -9.92
C VAL A 109 -6.19 1.08 -10.36
N PRO A 110 -5.66 1.91 -9.43
CA PRO A 110 -4.66 2.95 -9.71
C PRO A 110 -3.27 2.36 -9.95
N SER A 111 -2.32 3.21 -10.34
CA SER A 111 -0.91 2.84 -10.53
C SER A 111 -0.16 2.48 -9.25
N GLY A 112 -0.74 2.73 -8.09
CA GLY A 112 -0.20 2.41 -6.77
C GLY A 112 -0.77 3.28 -5.66
N GLY A 113 -0.34 3.00 -4.41
CA GLY A 113 -0.84 3.66 -3.20
C GLY A 113 -0.68 5.17 -3.19
N THR A 114 0.33 5.71 -3.84
CA THR A 114 0.50 7.16 -3.95
C THR A 114 -0.66 7.80 -4.72
N GLU A 115 -1.05 7.23 -5.85
CA GLU A 115 -2.21 7.70 -6.62
C GLU A 115 -3.50 7.50 -5.83
N ALA A 116 -3.69 6.33 -5.23
CA ALA A 116 -4.87 6.01 -4.43
C ALA A 116 -5.05 6.97 -3.24
N ASN A 117 -3.97 7.26 -2.51
CA ASN A 117 -3.99 8.22 -1.40
C ASN A 117 -4.30 9.65 -1.89
N MET A 118 -3.73 10.08 -3.03
CA MET A 118 -4.07 11.37 -3.63
C MET A 118 -5.53 11.42 -4.05
N GLN A 119 -6.07 10.35 -4.62
CA GLN A 119 -7.48 10.24 -5.00
C GLN A 119 -8.39 10.44 -3.79
N ALA A 120 -8.08 9.80 -2.65
CA ALA A 120 -8.83 9.97 -1.42
C ALA A 120 -8.84 11.43 -0.95
N VAL A 121 -7.65 12.05 -0.86
CA VAL A 121 -7.52 13.45 -0.44
C VAL A 121 -8.25 14.41 -1.40
N TRP A 122 -8.13 14.18 -2.71
CA TRP A 122 -8.85 14.97 -3.72
C TRP A 122 -10.37 14.87 -3.55
N ILE A 123 -10.91 13.65 -3.43
CA ILE A 123 -12.35 13.42 -3.23
C ILE A 123 -12.85 14.14 -1.98
N TYR A 124 -12.14 14.01 -0.84
CA TYR A 124 -12.58 14.61 0.42
C TYR A 124 -12.43 16.12 0.44
N ARG A 125 -11.38 16.67 -0.19
CA ARG A 125 -11.27 18.10 -0.42
C ARG A 125 -12.49 18.64 -1.19
N GLU A 126 -12.84 18.00 -2.30
CA GLU A 126 -13.98 18.40 -3.12
C GLU A 126 -15.33 18.15 -2.41
N PHE A 127 -15.42 17.09 -1.60
CA PHE A 127 -16.57 16.86 -0.74
C PHE A 127 -16.78 18.02 0.22
N PHE A 128 -15.78 18.42 1.00
CA PHE A 128 -15.90 19.50 1.95
C PHE A 128 -16.20 20.84 1.28
N LYS A 129 -15.59 21.10 0.13
CA LYS A 129 -15.90 22.32 -0.66
C LYS A 129 -17.32 22.35 -1.19
N LYS A 130 -17.78 21.26 -1.82
CA LYS A 130 -19.08 21.23 -2.52
C LYS A 130 -20.27 20.97 -1.58
N ASN A 131 -20.07 20.11 -0.58
CA ASN A 131 -21.13 19.70 0.32
C ASN A 131 -21.24 20.58 1.56
N ASN A 132 -20.12 21.00 2.14
CA ASN A 132 -20.08 21.81 3.37
C ASN A 132 -19.78 23.29 3.10
N GLY A 133 -19.35 23.66 1.90
CA GLY A 133 -18.99 25.05 1.55
C GLY A 133 -17.66 25.52 2.17
N PHE A 134 -16.80 24.60 2.60
CA PHE A 134 -15.53 24.96 3.24
C PHE A 134 -14.52 25.49 2.21
N SER A 135 -13.75 26.50 2.60
CA SER A 135 -12.57 26.95 1.86
C SER A 135 -11.37 26.04 2.12
N LEU A 136 -10.29 26.17 1.34
CA LEU A 136 -9.12 25.28 1.46
C LEU A 136 -8.40 25.43 2.81
N ASP A 137 -8.36 26.62 3.36
CA ASP A 137 -7.79 26.93 4.67
C ASP A 137 -8.61 26.37 5.84
N GLU A 138 -9.89 26.04 5.62
CA GLU A 138 -10.77 25.39 6.59
C GLU A 138 -10.68 23.86 6.56
N ILE A 139 -9.83 23.26 5.69
CA ILE A 139 -9.66 21.81 5.54
C ILE A 139 -8.23 21.43 5.89
N ALA A 140 -8.04 20.40 6.71
CA ALA A 140 -6.73 19.88 7.06
C ALA A 140 -6.64 18.34 6.89
N ILE A 141 -5.47 17.87 6.44
CA ILE A 141 -5.10 16.45 6.56
C ILE A 141 -4.48 16.25 7.93
N VAL A 142 -4.89 15.20 8.63
CA VAL A 142 -4.27 14.77 9.90
C VAL A 142 -3.81 13.32 9.77
N CYS A 143 -2.58 13.06 10.19
CA CYS A 143 -1.99 11.72 10.15
C CYS A 143 -0.89 11.57 11.21
N SER A 144 -0.40 10.36 11.44
CA SER A 144 0.74 10.15 12.34
C SER A 144 2.06 10.64 11.72
N SER A 145 3.06 10.89 12.57
CA SER A 145 4.43 11.23 12.10
C SER A 145 5.07 10.11 11.28
N ASP A 146 4.61 8.86 11.43
CA ASP A 146 5.11 7.68 10.72
C ASP A 146 4.41 7.43 9.37
N THR A 147 3.42 8.24 9.04
CA THR A 147 2.66 8.10 7.79
C THR A 147 3.55 8.28 6.57
N HIS A 148 3.29 7.48 5.54
CA HIS A 148 4.06 7.45 4.31
C HIS A 148 4.09 8.82 3.59
N TYR A 149 5.22 9.13 2.94
CA TYR A 149 5.46 10.42 2.26
C TYR A 149 4.44 10.75 1.15
N SER A 150 3.64 9.79 0.68
CA SER A 150 2.56 10.04 -0.29
C SER A 150 1.53 11.04 0.25
N ILE A 151 1.30 11.08 1.56
CA ILE A 151 0.34 12.00 2.18
C ILE A 151 0.86 13.44 2.22
N PRO A 152 2.10 13.75 2.70
CA PRO A 152 2.69 15.08 2.49
C PRO A 152 2.76 15.49 1.01
N LYS A 153 3.01 14.55 0.09
CA LYS A 153 2.97 14.82 -1.34
C LYS A 153 1.57 15.21 -1.82
N ALA A 154 0.53 14.49 -1.36
CA ALA A 154 -0.87 14.82 -1.65
C ALA A 154 -1.25 16.22 -1.11
N SER A 155 -0.84 16.53 0.13
CA SER A 155 -0.99 17.86 0.74
C SER A 155 -0.41 18.96 -0.15
N ASN A 156 0.83 18.80 -0.60
CA ASN A 156 1.51 19.77 -1.45
C ASN A 156 0.80 19.95 -2.81
N ILE A 157 0.51 18.86 -3.51
CA ILE A 157 -0.10 18.89 -4.85
C ILE A 157 -1.52 19.44 -4.81
N LEU A 158 -2.29 19.07 -3.78
CA LEU A 158 -3.70 19.44 -3.65
C LEU A 158 -3.94 20.71 -2.83
N SER A 159 -2.87 21.35 -2.34
CA SER A 159 -2.90 22.58 -1.55
C SER A 159 -3.78 22.49 -0.29
N VAL A 160 -3.79 21.31 0.36
CA VAL A 160 -4.48 21.08 1.63
C VAL A 160 -3.44 21.04 2.74
N GLN A 161 -3.61 21.87 3.79
CA GLN A 161 -2.67 21.86 4.92
C GLN A 161 -2.60 20.50 5.61
N ILE A 162 -1.45 20.17 6.21
CA ILE A 162 -1.23 18.90 6.88
C ILE A 162 -0.74 19.11 8.32
N HIS A 163 -1.33 18.37 9.25
CA HIS A 163 -0.89 18.31 10.64
C HIS A 163 -0.47 16.88 10.98
N LYS A 164 0.78 16.70 11.43
CA LYS A 164 1.32 15.39 11.82
C LYS A 164 1.29 15.26 13.32
N VAL A 165 0.55 14.27 13.83
CA VAL A 165 0.51 13.93 15.25
C VAL A 165 1.73 13.06 15.59
N PRO A 166 2.54 13.44 16.59
CA PRO A 166 3.66 12.62 17.04
C PRO A 166 3.20 11.26 17.56
N VAL A 167 4.01 10.23 17.31
CA VAL A 167 3.81 8.91 17.89
C VAL A 167 4.76 8.68 19.07
N ASP A 168 4.33 7.88 20.03
CA ASP A 168 5.19 7.37 21.10
C ASP A 168 6.30 6.50 20.49
N THR A 169 7.53 6.68 20.94
CA THR A 169 8.71 6.02 20.34
C THR A 169 8.81 4.52 20.62
N VAL A 170 8.12 4.03 21.66
CA VAL A 170 8.12 2.61 22.04
C VAL A 170 6.95 1.87 21.41
N THR A 171 5.75 2.45 21.50
CA THR A 171 4.51 1.81 21.01
C THR A 171 4.16 2.16 19.57
N ARG A 172 4.76 3.21 19.01
CA ARG A 172 4.45 3.76 17.68
C ARG A 172 2.99 4.19 17.52
N GLN A 173 2.32 4.54 18.63
CA GLN A 173 0.92 4.96 18.66
C GLN A 173 0.80 6.47 18.92
N MET A 174 -0.20 7.09 18.31
CA MET A 174 -0.64 8.43 18.69
C MET A 174 -1.35 8.36 20.04
N SER A 175 -1.03 9.29 20.96
CA SER A 175 -1.71 9.34 22.25
C SER A 175 -3.07 10.03 22.15
N PRO A 176 -4.06 9.67 22.99
CA PRO A 176 -5.35 10.38 23.03
C PRO A 176 -5.19 11.90 23.26
N SER A 177 -4.28 12.30 24.15
CA SER A 177 -3.98 13.72 24.40
C SER A 177 -3.32 14.40 23.20
N GLY A 178 -2.45 13.71 22.47
CA GLY A 178 -1.82 14.22 21.25
C GLY A 178 -2.86 14.50 20.16
N LEU A 179 -3.82 13.58 19.95
CA LEU A 179 -4.93 13.77 19.03
C LEU A 179 -5.84 14.93 19.45
N SER A 180 -6.26 14.96 20.73
CA SER A 180 -7.12 16.02 21.26
C SER A 180 -6.49 17.42 21.14
N ASN A 181 -5.19 17.54 21.43
CA ASN A 181 -4.45 18.79 21.28
C ASN A 181 -4.37 19.21 19.80
N ALA A 182 -4.07 18.28 18.88
CA ALA A 182 -4.01 18.56 17.46
C ALA A 182 -5.35 19.06 16.92
N PHE A 183 -6.47 18.44 17.29
CA PHE A 183 -7.79 18.87 16.85
C PHE A 183 -8.21 20.21 17.47
N SER A 184 -7.83 20.49 18.73
CA SER A 184 -8.08 21.77 19.38
C SER A 184 -7.32 22.91 18.70
N GLU A 185 -6.03 22.71 18.41
CA GLU A 185 -5.20 23.67 17.68
C GLU A 185 -5.76 23.94 16.28
N LEU A 186 -6.12 22.90 15.53
CA LEU A 186 -6.69 23.05 14.19
C LEU A 186 -8.02 23.84 14.23
N ARG A 187 -8.89 23.54 15.19
CA ARG A 187 -10.16 24.28 15.36
C ARG A 187 -9.93 25.75 15.72
N GLU A 188 -8.98 26.03 16.59
CA GLU A 188 -8.62 27.43 16.97
C GLU A 188 -8.06 28.19 15.76
N ASN A 189 -7.39 27.52 14.84
CA ASN A 189 -6.89 28.04 13.58
C ASN A 189 -7.97 28.10 12.47
N GLY A 190 -9.24 27.82 12.78
CA GLY A 190 -10.36 27.96 11.85
C GLY A 190 -10.64 26.73 10.98
N VAL A 191 -9.97 25.60 11.20
CA VAL A 191 -10.26 24.34 10.50
C VAL A 191 -11.62 23.82 10.90
N LYS A 192 -12.41 23.37 9.93
CA LYS A 192 -13.75 22.81 10.10
C LYS A 192 -13.86 21.37 9.59
N GLY A 193 -13.00 20.98 8.63
CA GLY A 193 -13.01 19.67 8.00
C GLY A 193 -11.67 18.94 8.13
N ILE A 194 -11.70 17.70 8.59
CA ILE A 194 -10.53 16.83 8.77
C ILE A 194 -10.55 15.69 7.75
N ILE A 195 -9.45 15.54 7.00
CA ILE A 195 -9.14 14.33 6.25
C ILE A 195 -8.16 13.54 7.11
N PHE A 196 -8.65 12.56 7.87
CA PHE A 196 -7.79 11.73 8.70
C PHE A 196 -7.27 10.54 7.92
N VAL A 197 -5.93 10.32 7.96
CA VAL A 197 -5.29 9.16 7.35
C VAL A 197 -4.73 8.26 8.44
N ALA A 198 -5.36 7.10 8.62
CA ALA A 198 -4.90 6.06 9.54
C ALA A 198 -4.11 4.99 8.80
N ASN A 199 -3.04 4.50 9.40
CA ASN A 199 -2.12 3.56 8.78
C ASN A 199 -2.45 2.11 9.18
N MET A 200 -2.62 1.25 8.18
CA MET A 200 -2.64 -0.21 8.34
C MET A 200 -1.26 -0.74 7.92
N MET A 201 -0.34 -0.84 8.86
CA MET A 201 1.07 -1.19 8.71
C MET A 201 1.92 -0.08 8.03
N THR A 202 2.52 0.78 8.86
CA THR A 202 3.44 1.82 8.40
C THR A 202 4.67 1.25 7.70
N THR A 203 5.25 2.01 6.78
CA THR A 203 6.34 1.56 5.91
C THR A 203 7.58 1.11 6.67
N MET A 204 7.96 1.80 7.76
CA MET A 204 9.18 1.48 8.50
C MET A 204 8.95 0.47 9.61
N PHE A 205 7.89 0.63 10.38
CA PHE A 205 7.68 -0.13 11.60
C PHE A 205 6.61 -1.23 11.46
N GLY A 206 5.82 -1.21 10.39
CA GLY A 206 4.66 -2.10 10.29
C GLY A 206 3.61 -1.87 11.38
N SER A 207 3.68 -0.73 12.07
CA SER A 207 2.72 -0.36 13.11
C SER A 207 1.35 -0.07 12.53
N VAL A 208 0.32 -0.37 13.30
CA VAL A 208 -1.08 -0.18 12.93
C VAL A 208 -1.71 0.83 13.88
N ASP A 209 -2.30 1.88 13.33
CA ASP A 209 -2.95 2.92 14.13
C ASP A 209 -4.19 2.37 14.87
N LYS A 210 -4.40 2.76 16.12
CA LYS A 210 -5.55 2.34 16.94
C LYS A 210 -6.79 3.13 16.54
N LEU A 211 -7.60 2.52 15.68
CA LEU A 211 -8.73 3.21 15.06
C LEU A 211 -9.79 3.66 16.06
N ASP A 212 -10.03 2.89 17.13
CA ASP A 212 -11.01 3.26 18.17
C ASP A 212 -10.59 4.56 18.88
N VAL A 213 -9.31 4.69 19.23
CA VAL A 213 -8.76 5.92 19.85
C VAL A 213 -8.88 7.11 18.93
N ILE A 214 -8.60 6.91 17.65
CA ILE A 214 -8.69 7.96 16.63
C ILE A 214 -10.15 8.39 16.43
N THR A 215 -11.06 7.43 16.30
CA THR A 215 -12.49 7.71 16.06
C THR A 215 -13.12 8.43 17.26
N GLU A 216 -12.80 7.98 18.49
CA GLU A 216 -13.27 8.65 19.71
C GLU A 216 -12.81 10.13 19.73
N ALA A 217 -11.51 10.37 19.50
CA ALA A 217 -10.97 11.74 19.47
C ALA A 217 -11.58 12.61 18.33
N LEU A 218 -11.83 12.02 17.16
CA LEU A 218 -12.50 12.70 16.04
C LEU A 218 -13.94 13.11 16.41
N LEU A 219 -14.71 12.21 17.01
CA LEU A 219 -16.08 12.49 17.44
C LEU A 219 -16.12 13.57 18.53
N GLU A 220 -15.21 13.51 19.51
CA GLU A 220 -15.10 14.51 20.57
C GLU A 220 -14.69 15.90 20.04
N SER A 221 -13.91 15.94 18.96
CA SER A 221 -13.45 17.21 18.35
C SER A 221 -14.58 18.08 17.83
N LYS A 222 -15.73 17.49 17.47
CA LYS A 222 -16.87 18.13 16.81
C LYS A 222 -16.54 18.76 15.45
N LEU A 223 -15.41 18.37 14.84
CA LEU A 223 -15.05 18.74 13.48
C LEU A 223 -15.68 17.76 12.50
N GLU A 224 -16.07 18.23 11.32
CA GLU A 224 -16.46 17.32 10.24
C GLU A 224 -15.25 16.49 9.81
N PHE A 225 -15.41 15.19 9.59
CA PHE A 225 -14.26 14.37 9.17
C PHE A 225 -14.58 13.32 8.12
N LYS A 226 -13.54 12.92 7.40
CA LYS A 226 -13.49 11.74 6.54
C LYS A 226 -12.25 10.93 6.90
N LEU A 227 -12.44 9.63 7.07
CA LEU A 227 -11.42 8.70 7.52
C LEU A 227 -10.97 7.81 6.36
N HIS A 228 -9.69 7.91 6.00
CA HIS A 228 -9.02 7.11 5.00
C HIS A 228 -8.04 6.14 5.65
N ILE A 229 -8.04 4.88 5.20
CA ILE A 229 -7.07 3.88 5.63
C ILE A 229 -5.97 3.74 4.57
N ASP A 230 -4.74 4.11 4.91
CA ASP A 230 -3.58 3.73 4.12
C ASP A 230 -3.15 2.31 4.49
N GLY A 231 -3.68 1.35 3.76
CA GLY A 231 -3.35 -0.06 3.82
C GLY A 231 -2.46 -0.51 2.66
N ALA A 232 -1.71 0.43 2.04
CA ALA A 232 -0.89 0.14 0.87
C ALA A 232 0.00 -1.08 1.06
N TYR A 233 0.60 -1.24 2.24
CA TYR A 233 1.35 -2.46 2.57
C TYR A 233 0.46 -3.50 3.26
N GLY A 234 -0.25 -3.09 4.31
CA GLY A 234 -0.96 -4.00 5.22
C GLY A 234 -2.23 -4.64 4.65
N GLY A 235 -2.84 -4.06 3.61
CA GLY A 235 -4.18 -4.46 3.15
C GLY A 235 -4.32 -5.91 2.69
N PHE A 236 -3.25 -6.54 2.20
CA PHE A 236 -3.21 -7.97 1.87
C PHE A 236 -2.55 -8.85 2.94
N PHE A 237 -2.25 -8.31 4.12
CA PHE A 237 -1.67 -9.06 5.23
C PHE A 237 -2.49 -8.94 6.52
N TYR A 238 -2.67 -7.73 7.00
CA TYR A 238 -3.25 -7.44 8.31
C TYR A 238 -4.68 -7.99 8.51
N PRO A 239 -5.60 -7.91 7.52
CA PRO A 239 -6.93 -8.50 7.66
C PRO A 239 -6.94 -10.01 7.91
N PHE A 240 -5.90 -10.72 7.44
CA PHE A 240 -5.76 -12.17 7.61
C PHE A 240 -4.95 -12.54 8.86
N ALA A 241 -4.04 -11.66 9.29
CA ALA A 241 -3.26 -11.84 10.51
C ALA A 241 -4.07 -11.45 11.77
N ASN A 242 -5.05 -10.55 11.63
CA ASN A 242 -5.97 -10.10 12.67
C ASN A 242 -7.40 -10.05 12.13
N GLU A 243 -8.11 -11.16 12.20
CA GLU A 243 -9.48 -11.27 11.66
C GLU A 243 -10.51 -10.38 12.40
N SER A 244 -10.21 -9.96 13.62
CA SER A 244 -11.06 -9.07 14.42
C SER A 244 -10.75 -7.58 14.26
N ASN A 245 -9.92 -7.20 13.27
CA ASN A 245 -9.59 -5.80 13.03
C ASN A 245 -10.83 -4.99 12.61
N ASN A 246 -10.85 -3.71 12.96
CA ASN A 246 -11.92 -2.77 12.63
C ASN A 246 -11.54 -1.76 11.50
N MET A 247 -10.41 -1.98 10.82
CA MET A 247 -9.96 -1.17 9.68
C MET A 247 -10.60 -1.66 8.37
N ASN A 248 -11.92 -1.72 8.34
CA ASN A 248 -12.71 -2.21 7.22
C ASN A 248 -14.06 -1.47 7.14
N PHE A 249 -14.91 -1.78 6.16
CA PHE A 249 -16.16 -1.09 5.93
C PHE A 249 -17.32 -1.50 6.88
N GLU A 250 -17.16 -2.51 7.77
CA GLU A 250 -18.09 -2.69 8.88
C GLU A 250 -18.03 -1.53 9.87
N ASN A 251 -16.87 -0.86 9.98
CA ASN A 251 -16.76 0.39 10.73
C ASN A 251 -17.34 1.54 9.89
N GLU A 252 -18.45 2.10 10.36
CA GLU A 252 -19.18 3.18 9.65
C GLU A 252 -18.35 4.44 9.39
N HIS A 253 -17.32 4.69 10.20
CA HIS A 253 -16.45 5.85 10.08
C HIS A 253 -15.38 5.69 9.00
N VAL A 254 -15.05 4.46 8.59
CA VAL A 254 -14.10 4.22 7.48
C VAL A 254 -14.78 4.58 6.16
N ASN A 255 -14.22 5.58 5.47
CA ASN A 255 -14.78 6.08 4.21
C ASN A 255 -14.06 5.51 2.98
N SER A 256 -12.74 5.28 3.05
CA SER A 256 -11.95 4.72 1.93
C SER A 256 -10.71 3.97 2.41
N ILE A 257 -10.21 3.09 1.55
CA ILE A 257 -9.05 2.22 1.81
C ILE A 257 -8.17 2.18 0.57
N THR A 258 -6.86 2.33 0.76
CA THR A 258 -5.81 2.09 -0.25
C THR A 258 -5.12 0.76 0.02
N VAL A 259 -4.85 -0.02 -1.04
CA VAL A 259 -4.07 -1.27 -0.97
C VAL A 259 -3.14 -1.35 -2.17
N ASP A 260 -1.89 -1.83 -1.99
CA ASP A 260 -0.97 -2.10 -3.10
C ASP A 260 -0.79 -3.60 -3.34
N ALA A 261 -1.27 -4.07 -4.48
CA ALA A 261 -1.10 -5.46 -4.86
C ALA A 261 0.36 -5.77 -5.25
N HIS A 262 1.12 -4.80 -5.75
CA HIS A 262 2.55 -4.97 -6.05
C HIS A 262 3.45 -5.06 -4.80
N LYS A 263 2.88 -4.99 -3.59
CA LYS A 263 3.57 -5.25 -2.33
C LYS A 263 3.26 -6.68 -1.86
N MET A 264 2.37 -6.85 -0.91
CA MET A 264 2.08 -8.16 -0.31
C MET A 264 1.51 -9.20 -1.29
N ALA A 265 0.75 -8.77 -2.31
CA ALA A 265 0.22 -9.71 -3.30
C ALA A 265 1.25 -10.06 -4.40
N GLN A 266 2.43 -9.46 -4.41
CA GLN A 266 3.53 -9.78 -5.34
C GLN A 266 3.11 -9.66 -6.81
N ALA A 267 2.17 -8.74 -7.09
CA ALA A 267 1.75 -8.41 -8.45
C ALA A 267 2.80 -7.53 -9.16
N PRO A 268 2.77 -7.43 -10.50
CA PRO A 268 3.58 -6.46 -11.22
C PRO A 268 3.36 -5.04 -10.72
N TYR A 269 4.37 -4.17 -10.81
CA TYR A 269 4.23 -2.76 -10.46
C TYR A 269 3.13 -2.07 -11.29
N GLY A 270 2.52 -1.05 -10.70
CA GLY A 270 1.37 -0.38 -11.31
C GLY A 270 0.02 -0.97 -10.89
N THR A 271 -0.02 -1.75 -9.80
CA THR A 271 -1.21 -2.44 -9.32
C THR A 271 -1.57 -2.00 -7.90
N GLY A 272 -2.12 -0.79 -7.77
CA GLY A 272 -2.83 -0.34 -6.58
C GLY A 272 -4.29 -0.77 -6.61
N ILE A 273 -4.98 -0.64 -5.49
CA ILE A 273 -6.44 -0.74 -5.38
C ILE A 273 -6.91 0.40 -4.51
N PHE A 274 -7.89 1.15 -4.99
CA PHE A 274 -8.58 2.19 -4.26
C PHE A 274 -10.03 1.77 -4.06
N LEU A 275 -10.51 1.80 -2.83
CA LEU A 275 -11.89 1.53 -2.44
C LEU A 275 -12.45 2.70 -1.64
N ILE A 276 -13.70 3.05 -1.88
CA ILE A 276 -14.39 4.14 -1.21
C ILE A 276 -15.88 3.82 -1.08
N ARG A 277 -16.55 4.32 -0.05
CA ARG A 277 -18.01 4.20 0.05
C ARG A 277 -18.68 4.80 -1.17
N LYS A 278 -19.77 4.16 -1.59
CA LYS A 278 -20.52 4.52 -2.78
C LYS A 278 -20.91 5.99 -2.84
N GLY A 279 -20.82 6.56 -4.03
CA GLY A 279 -21.23 7.93 -4.33
C GLY A 279 -20.15 8.99 -4.11
N PHE A 280 -19.06 8.68 -3.37
CA PHE A 280 -17.99 9.67 -3.17
C PHE A 280 -17.17 9.95 -4.43
N MET A 281 -17.06 9.00 -5.36
CA MET A 281 -16.34 9.22 -6.64
C MET A 281 -16.89 10.41 -7.42
N GLY A 282 -18.19 10.68 -7.32
CA GLY A 282 -18.83 11.79 -8.01
C GLY A 282 -18.29 13.19 -7.69
N TYR A 283 -17.59 13.37 -6.56
CA TYR A 283 -16.99 14.66 -6.20
C TYR A 283 -15.82 15.06 -7.10
N THR A 284 -15.19 14.09 -7.79
CA THR A 284 -14.05 14.30 -8.69
C THR A 284 -14.40 14.10 -10.18
N HIS A 285 -15.68 14.15 -10.52
CA HIS A 285 -16.15 13.99 -11.91
C HIS A 285 -15.62 15.09 -12.82
N SER A 286 -14.94 14.70 -13.93
CA SER A 286 -14.42 15.58 -14.98
C SER A 286 -15.45 15.75 -16.09
N LYS A 287 -16.25 16.84 -16.04
CA LYS A 287 -17.31 17.10 -17.02
C LYS A 287 -16.80 17.40 -18.43
N GLU A 288 -15.55 17.80 -18.55
CA GLU A 288 -14.88 18.14 -19.80
C GLU A 288 -14.56 16.92 -20.67
N ALA A 289 -14.61 15.70 -20.10
CA ALA A 289 -14.34 14.45 -20.81
C ALA A 289 -15.54 13.92 -21.61
N SER A 290 -16.32 14.78 -22.22
CA SER A 290 -17.57 14.43 -22.95
C SER A 290 -17.39 13.50 -24.15
N TYR A 291 -16.16 13.35 -24.67
CA TYR A 291 -15.81 12.41 -25.74
C TYR A 291 -15.58 10.98 -25.22
N VAL A 292 -15.41 10.80 -23.92
CA VAL A 292 -15.29 9.49 -23.27
C VAL A 292 -16.68 8.98 -22.95
N LYS A 293 -17.04 7.80 -23.42
CA LYS A 293 -18.35 7.21 -23.16
C LYS A 293 -18.55 6.80 -21.71
N GLY A 294 -17.47 6.61 -20.94
CA GLY A 294 -17.46 6.45 -19.50
C GLY A 294 -17.03 7.75 -18.82
N GLU A 295 -17.76 8.18 -17.82
CA GLU A 295 -17.42 9.37 -17.06
C GLU A 295 -16.08 9.20 -16.34
N ASP A 296 -15.21 10.23 -16.41
CA ASP A 296 -13.92 10.22 -15.75
C ASP A 296 -14.03 10.73 -14.30
N TYR A 297 -13.63 9.89 -13.35
CA TYR A 297 -13.63 10.19 -11.92
C TYR A 297 -12.24 10.03 -11.30
N THR A 298 -11.27 9.55 -12.06
CA THR A 298 -9.99 9.07 -11.53
C THR A 298 -8.87 10.07 -11.82
N LEU A 299 -7.85 10.11 -10.94
CA LEU A 299 -6.71 11.01 -11.09
C LEU A 299 -5.95 10.77 -12.40
N VAL A 300 -5.86 9.50 -12.84
CA VAL A 300 -5.28 9.10 -14.11
C VAL A 300 -6.38 8.57 -15.03
N GLY A 301 -6.64 9.24 -16.15
CA GLY A 301 -7.75 8.91 -17.03
C GLY A 301 -7.60 7.55 -17.70
N SER A 302 -6.49 7.28 -18.42
CA SER A 302 -6.23 5.99 -19.08
C SER A 302 -5.44 5.07 -18.16
N ARG A 303 -6.00 3.89 -17.82
CA ARG A 303 -5.39 2.90 -16.93
C ARG A 303 -5.20 1.56 -17.63
N SER A 304 -4.18 0.79 -17.22
CA SER A 304 -3.91 -0.52 -17.81
C SER A 304 -4.89 -1.57 -17.26
N GLY A 305 -5.76 -2.09 -18.11
CA GLY A 305 -6.64 -3.22 -17.75
C GLY A 305 -5.86 -4.51 -17.49
N ALA A 306 -4.65 -4.66 -18.03
CA ALA A 306 -3.78 -5.78 -17.72
C ALA A 306 -3.39 -5.82 -16.24
N ASN A 307 -3.23 -4.67 -15.59
CA ASN A 307 -2.91 -4.58 -14.16
C ASN A 307 -4.03 -5.16 -13.29
N ALA A 308 -5.29 -4.84 -13.61
CA ALA A 308 -6.44 -5.43 -12.91
C ALA A 308 -6.52 -6.95 -13.11
N VAL A 309 -6.28 -7.42 -14.34
CA VAL A 309 -6.26 -8.86 -14.67
C VAL A 309 -5.16 -9.59 -13.90
N ALA A 310 -3.95 -9.03 -13.79
CA ALA A 310 -2.85 -9.63 -13.04
C ALA A 310 -3.20 -9.87 -11.56
N VAL A 311 -3.77 -8.86 -10.91
CA VAL A 311 -4.19 -8.98 -9.50
C VAL A 311 -5.32 -9.99 -9.34
N TRP A 312 -6.32 -9.95 -10.23
CA TRP A 312 -7.42 -10.92 -10.22
C TRP A 312 -6.91 -12.36 -10.39
N MET A 313 -5.93 -12.60 -11.27
CA MET A 313 -5.31 -13.90 -11.47
C MET A 313 -4.63 -14.41 -10.20
N ILE A 314 -3.87 -13.56 -9.51
CA ILE A 314 -3.20 -13.90 -8.26
C ILE A 314 -4.22 -14.30 -7.18
N LEU A 315 -5.22 -13.45 -6.92
CA LEU A 315 -6.23 -13.74 -5.91
C LEU A 315 -7.03 -15.00 -6.27
N SER A 316 -7.35 -15.20 -7.56
CA SER A 316 -8.04 -16.40 -8.04
C SER A 316 -7.18 -17.65 -7.90
N ALA A 317 -5.86 -17.58 -8.13
CA ALA A 317 -4.94 -18.72 -8.02
C ALA A 317 -4.78 -19.20 -6.58
N HIS A 318 -4.74 -18.29 -5.62
CA HIS A 318 -4.62 -18.63 -4.19
C HIS A 318 -5.97 -19.03 -3.57
N GLY A 319 -7.02 -18.28 -3.88
CA GLY A 319 -8.27 -18.33 -3.15
C GLY A 319 -8.13 -17.89 -1.68
N PRO A 320 -9.23 -17.76 -0.92
CA PRO A 320 -9.18 -17.22 0.44
C PRO A 320 -8.38 -18.10 1.41
N ASN A 321 -8.49 -19.43 1.32
CA ASN A 321 -7.79 -20.35 2.21
C ASN A 321 -6.28 -20.36 1.94
N GLY A 322 -5.87 -20.44 0.67
CA GLY A 322 -4.45 -20.38 0.32
C GLY A 322 -3.82 -19.03 0.69
N TRP A 323 -4.60 -17.95 0.67
CA TRP A 323 -4.12 -16.65 1.14
C TRP A 323 -3.92 -16.61 2.67
N LYS A 324 -4.85 -17.19 3.43
CA LYS A 324 -4.70 -17.34 4.90
C LYS A 324 -3.48 -18.20 5.25
N GLU A 325 -3.29 -19.33 4.57
CA GLU A 325 -2.11 -20.18 4.75
C GLU A 325 -0.81 -19.42 4.51
N LYS A 326 -0.73 -18.67 3.40
CA LYS A 326 0.41 -17.81 3.08
C LYS A 326 0.69 -16.81 4.21
N THR A 327 -0.32 -16.12 4.71
CA THR A 327 -0.18 -15.16 5.81
C THR A 327 0.30 -15.83 7.10
N HIS A 328 -0.22 -17.00 7.43
CA HIS A 328 0.18 -17.75 8.62
C HIS A 328 1.62 -18.22 8.53
N ILE A 329 2.10 -18.66 7.37
CA ILE A 329 3.50 -19.05 7.16
C ILE A 329 4.41 -17.84 7.40
N LEU A 330 4.10 -16.70 6.81
CA LEU A 330 4.90 -15.47 7.01
C LEU A 330 4.90 -15.04 8.48
N LYS A 331 3.74 -15.09 9.14
CA LYS A 331 3.64 -14.79 10.58
C LYS A 331 4.49 -15.73 11.42
N HIS A 332 4.47 -17.03 11.13
CA HIS A 332 5.28 -18.03 11.82
C HIS A 332 6.78 -17.74 11.67
N ARG A 333 7.25 -17.43 10.46
CA ARG A 333 8.66 -17.07 10.20
C ARG A 333 9.09 -15.84 11.00
N VAL A 334 8.23 -14.82 11.08
CA VAL A 334 8.49 -13.61 11.87
C VAL A 334 8.49 -13.91 13.38
N ASP A 335 7.55 -14.71 13.85
CA ASP A 335 7.47 -15.12 15.26
C ASP A 335 8.76 -15.88 15.68
N TRP A 336 9.23 -16.75 14.77
CA TRP A 336 10.52 -17.44 14.94
C TRP A 336 11.69 -16.44 15.01
N LEU A 337 11.79 -15.51 14.05
CA LEU A 337 12.84 -14.48 14.03
C LEU A 337 12.84 -13.67 15.34
N CYS A 338 11.69 -13.21 15.81
CA CYS A 338 11.59 -12.43 17.03
C CYS A 338 12.04 -13.21 18.26
N LYS A 339 11.72 -14.52 18.34
CA LYS A 339 12.18 -15.40 19.41
C LYS A 339 13.71 -15.51 19.43
N GLU A 340 14.35 -15.64 18.28
CA GLU A 340 15.82 -15.68 18.19
C GLU A 340 16.47 -14.33 18.54
N LEU A 341 15.85 -13.21 18.11
CA LEU A 341 16.28 -11.85 18.48
C LEU A 341 16.18 -11.62 19.99
N ASP A 342 15.11 -12.09 20.64
CA ASP A 342 14.94 -12.03 22.09
C ASP A 342 16.04 -12.83 22.82
N ALA A 343 16.33 -14.05 22.34
CA ALA A 343 17.40 -14.88 22.89
C ALA A 343 18.79 -14.22 22.76
N ALA A 344 19.03 -13.52 21.67
CA ALA A 344 20.24 -12.74 21.40
C ALA A 344 20.25 -11.35 22.07
N LYS A 345 19.17 -10.94 22.75
CA LYS A 345 18.99 -9.63 23.39
C LYS A 345 19.14 -8.45 22.41
N VAL A 346 18.75 -8.65 21.18
CA VAL A 346 18.73 -7.60 20.16
C VAL A 346 17.52 -6.71 20.38
N ASN A 347 17.72 -5.39 20.38
CA ASN A 347 16.63 -4.43 20.51
C ASN A 347 15.91 -4.25 19.18
N TYR A 348 14.60 -4.51 19.14
CA TYR A 348 13.76 -4.36 17.96
C TYR A 348 12.35 -3.87 18.31
N PHE A 349 11.65 -3.37 17.32
CA PHE A 349 10.21 -3.11 17.35
C PHE A 349 9.50 -4.06 16.39
N ARG A 350 8.36 -4.59 16.81
CA ARG A 350 7.42 -5.32 15.98
C ARG A 350 5.97 -5.10 16.44
N GLU A 351 5.08 -4.78 15.52
CA GLU A 351 3.64 -4.87 15.73
C GLU A 351 3.19 -6.35 15.72
N ALA A 352 2.36 -6.76 16.67
CA ALA A 352 2.03 -8.16 16.93
C ALA A 352 1.51 -8.95 15.72
N ASN A 353 0.77 -8.28 14.83
CA ASN A 353 0.20 -8.86 13.62
C ASN A 353 0.86 -8.30 12.35
N SER A 354 2.18 -8.05 12.39
CA SER A 354 2.98 -7.56 11.28
C SER A 354 4.06 -8.57 10.88
N ASN A 355 4.43 -8.57 9.60
CA ASN A 355 5.61 -9.28 9.08
C ASN A 355 6.83 -8.35 8.91
N ILE A 356 6.78 -7.17 9.50
CA ILE A 356 7.87 -6.19 9.53
C ILE A 356 8.50 -6.21 10.93
N VAL A 357 9.82 -6.26 10.98
CA VAL A 357 10.63 -6.15 12.21
C VAL A 357 11.64 -5.03 12.01
N SER A 358 11.67 -4.06 12.92
CA SER A 358 12.63 -2.95 12.87
C SER A 358 13.65 -3.10 13.97
N LEU A 359 14.92 -3.35 13.59
CA LEU A 359 16.04 -3.51 14.50
C LEU A 359 16.65 -2.17 14.87
N SER A 360 17.05 -1.98 16.13
CA SER A 360 17.86 -0.83 16.50
C SER A 360 19.18 -0.84 15.73
N ALA A 361 19.52 0.30 15.11
CA ALA A 361 20.76 0.43 14.37
C ALA A 361 22.03 0.21 15.23
N ALA A 362 21.92 0.39 16.55
CA ALA A 362 23.00 0.08 17.48
C ALA A 362 23.35 -1.43 17.54
N CYS A 363 22.46 -2.29 17.07
CA CYS A 363 22.63 -3.74 17.04
C CYS A 363 23.05 -4.28 15.67
N VAL A 364 23.24 -3.43 14.65
CA VAL A 364 23.47 -3.85 13.26
C VAL A 364 24.67 -3.14 12.68
N LEU A 365 25.71 -3.89 12.30
CA LEU A 365 26.85 -3.31 11.61
C LEU A 365 26.46 -2.90 10.17
N PRO A 366 27.02 -1.79 9.65
CA PRO A 366 26.69 -1.30 8.30
C PRO A 366 26.98 -2.32 7.18
N GLU A 367 28.00 -3.18 7.32
CA GLU A 367 28.29 -4.25 6.36
C GLU A 367 27.22 -5.35 6.37
N VAL A 368 26.66 -5.71 7.54
CA VAL A 368 25.55 -6.65 7.66
C VAL A 368 24.31 -6.03 7.01
N ALA A 369 24.01 -4.77 7.31
CA ALA A 369 22.90 -4.07 6.69
C ALA A 369 23.00 -4.05 5.17
N ARG A 370 24.20 -3.81 4.62
CA ARG A 370 24.43 -3.84 3.16
C ARG A 370 24.33 -5.23 2.56
N LYS A 371 24.89 -6.26 3.23
CA LYS A 371 24.84 -7.65 2.75
C LYS A 371 23.41 -8.13 2.56
N TYR A 372 22.53 -7.85 3.51
CA TYR A 372 21.12 -8.28 3.50
C TYR A 372 20.15 -7.24 2.96
N GLN A 373 20.67 -6.10 2.48
CA GLN A 373 19.88 -4.99 1.93
C GLN A 373 18.74 -4.52 2.84
N ILE A 374 18.93 -4.60 4.16
CA ILE A 374 17.93 -4.09 5.11
C ILE A 374 17.91 -2.56 5.08
N VAL A 375 16.71 -1.99 5.08
CA VAL A 375 16.48 -0.59 4.77
C VAL A 375 16.52 0.26 6.05
N PRO A 376 17.35 1.32 6.13
CA PRO A 376 17.39 2.24 7.26
C PRO A 376 16.18 3.21 7.24
N ASP A 377 15.82 3.74 8.42
CA ASP A 377 14.87 4.85 8.55
C ASP A 377 15.45 6.18 8.04
N ASP A 378 16.76 6.35 8.13
CA ASP A 378 17.53 7.48 7.58
C ASP A 378 18.88 6.97 7.06
N HIS A 379 19.19 7.23 5.79
CA HIS A 379 20.45 6.81 5.17
C HIS A 379 21.70 7.52 5.71
N HIS A 380 21.53 8.72 6.30
CA HIS A 380 22.64 9.50 6.84
C HIS A 380 22.90 9.22 8.33
N ALA A 381 21.84 8.96 9.09
CA ALA A 381 21.92 8.74 10.53
C ALA A 381 20.89 7.68 10.97
N PRO A 382 21.10 6.39 10.59
CA PRO A 382 20.15 5.34 10.86
C PRO A 382 19.97 5.11 12.38
N LYS A 383 18.72 5.08 12.82
CA LYS A 383 18.32 4.66 14.16
C LYS A 383 17.71 3.27 14.13
N TRP A 384 17.13 2.90 13.01
CA TRP A 384 16.44 1.63 12.79
C TRP A 384 16.77 1.04 11.42
N TYR A 385 16.83 -0.28 11.34
CA TYR A 385 16.88 -1.05 10.10
C TYR A 385 15.68 -1.97 10.01
N LYS A 386 15.03 -1.99 8.85
CA LYS A 386 13.81 -2.74 8.61
C LYS A 386 14.10 -4.07 7.92
N ILE A 387 13.57 -5.14 8.48
CA ILE A 387 13.41 -6.46 7.86
C ILE A 387 11.94 -6.64 7.48
N ILE A 388 11.69 -7.21 6.31
CA ILE A 388 10.35 -7.58 5.87
C ILE A 388 10.36 -9.05 5.47
N VAL A 389 9.63 -9.88 6.24
CA VAL A 389 9.54 -11.30 5.95
C VAL A 389 8.46 -11.54 4.89
N MET A 390 8.90 -11.61 3.64
CA MET A 390 8.09 -11.94 2.47
C MET A 390 8.23 -13.43 2.12
N GLU A 391 7.52 -13.90 1.09
CA GLU A 391 7.50 -15.31 0.70
C GLU A 391 8.90 -15.86 0.37
N HIS A 392 9.75 -15.04 -0.27
CA HIS A 392 11.12 -15.40 -0.63
C HIS A 392 12.11 -15.37 0.55
N VAL A 393 11.71 -14.87 1.72
CA VAL A 393 12.55 -14.85 2.92
C VAL A 393 12.26 -16.11 3.72
N GLU A 394 13.13 -17.10 3.62
CA GLU A 394 13.01 -18.37 4.32
C GLU A 394 13.69 -18.33 5.69
N VAL A 395 13.47 -19.36 6.51
CA VAL A 395 14.08 -19.43 7.85
C VAL A 395 15.60 -19.51 7.72
N GLU A 396 16.11 -20.21 6.73
CA GLU A 396 17.54 -20.35 6.43
C GLU A 396 18.20 -19.02 6.13
N ASP A 397 17.52 -18.10 5.42
CA ASP A 397 18.02 -16.73 5.17
C ASP A 397 18.12 -15.93 6.48
N LEU A 398 17.11 -16.12 7.36
CA LEU A 398 17.08 -15.47 8.66
C LEU A 398 18.14 -16.05 9.61
N GLU A 399 18.43 -17.37 9.56
CA GLU A 399 19.51 -18.01 10.31
C GLU A 399 20.89 -17.45 9.90
N MET A 400 21.14 -17.34 8.59
CA MET A 400 22.36 -16.72 8.08
C MET A 400 22.50 -15.26 8.53
N PHE A 401 21.42 -14.49 8.47
CA PHE A 401 21.39 -13.12 8.97
C PHE A 401 21.71 -13.04 10.46
N LEU A 402 21.08 -13.88 11.29
CA LEU A 402 21.32 -13.92 12.73
C LEU A 402 22.75 -14.33 13.08
N ALA A 403 23.34 -15.26 12.34
CA ALA A 403 24.75 -15.65 12.54
C ALA A 403 25.69 -14.48 12.29
N ASP A 404 25.48 -13.72 11.21
CA ASP A 404 26.28 -12.51 10.93
C ASP A 404 26.02 -11.39 11.95
N LEU A 405 24.79 -11.24 12.43
CA LEU A 405 24.44 -10.27 13.44
C LEU A 405 25.12 -10.57 14.78
N ASN A 406 25.14 -11.84 15.21
CA ASN A 406 25.76 -12.28 16.47
C ASN A 406 27.28 -12.08 16.48
N ILE A 407 27.96 -12.28 15.37
CA ILE A 407 29.39 -11.99 15.23
C ILE A 407 29.67 -10.50 15.44
N ALA A 408 28.72 -9.64 15.02
CA ALA A 408 28.83 -8.20 15.13
C ALA A 408 28.60 -7.66 16.57
N VAL A 409 27.77 -8.35 17.36
CA VAL A 409 27.47 -7.95 18.76
C VAL A 409 28.56 -8.41 19.76
N LEU A 410 29.39 -9.40 19.37
CA LEU A 410 30.47 -9.94 20.20
C LEU A 410 31.84 -9.25 19.97
N GLN A 411 31.95 -8.32 19.05
CA GLN A 411 33.10 -7.44 18.81
C GLN A 411 32.86 -6.03 19.40
#